data_2bf002ff96b61b9863fe0e65d7be093a
#
_entry.id   2bf002ff96b61b9863fe0e65d7be093a
#
_cell.length_a   1.000
_cell.length_b   1.000
_cell.length_c   1.000
_cell.angle_alpha   90.00
_cell.angle_beta   90.00
_cell.angle_gamma   90.00
#
_symmetry.space_group_name_H-M   'P 1'
#
loop_
_entity.id
_entity.type
_entity.pdbx_description
1 polymer ?
#
loop_
_entity_poly.entity_id
_entity_poly.type
_entity_poly.pdbx_seq_one_letter_code
_entity_poly.pdbx_strand_id
1 'polypeptide(L)'
;MAGRPSRHRTLAVWMNGELVGHWTFDAYSSTFAYDKGWLASASVRPLSLSLPLSEEPIRGPRVDNYFDNLLPERRQTRQRLAAAFKAKSLRGFDLLEQVGRDCAGAVQLLPDGISAPDVKRIEAATMTEAAIEHLLDQTISERSLGPHEQDDALRLSIAGVQDKTALLWHKGSWHRPLGATPTTHLLKLPLGEVGAQRIDFSNSVENEWLCAQIASAFGLLTASCEMARFGRHKVLVVERFDRQWMSEGWWARLPQEDFCQVNGLAPEQKYEERGGPGMARILDTLRGSQRPEADRRNFLAAQLLFWLLAAPDGHAKNFSIVLQAGGRFELTPLYDIMSAWPATGTGPHKFDYKKLKLAMAVRSKNAHYRMEGILRRHWNAVAKANALGPNFEEVIETFIRDLPRVLSAVNAKLPAGFPAEVSDPILHGLQSQIGALAAMPSGLAG
;
A
#
# COMPACT_ATOMS: atom_id res chain seq x y z
N MET A 1 8.05 34.45 36.33
CA MET A 1 7.98 32.99 36.49
C MET A 1 7.81 32.41 35.11
N ALA A 2 8.85 31.79 34.55
CA ALA A 2 8.73 31.08 33.26
C ALA A 2 7.84 29.84 33.49
N GLY A 3 6.69 29.83 32.85
CA GLY A 3 5.77 28.69 32.90
C GLY A 3 6.46 27.41 32.48
N ARG A 4 6.17 26.29 33.15
CA ARG A 4 6.65 24.96 32.79
C ARG A 4 6.28 24.71 31.33
N PRO A 5 7.22 24.37 30.44
CA PRO A 5 6.88 24.15 29.02
C PRO A 5 5.74 23.14 28.93
N SER A 6 4.75 23.45 28.09
CA SER A 6 3.60 22.58 27.82
C SER A 6 4.12 21.17 27.47
N ARG A 7 3.63 20.15 28.19
CA ARG A 7 3.94 18.72 27.88
C ARG A 7 3.25 18.25 26.62
N HIS A 8 2.36 19.06 26.05
CA HIS A 8 1.62 18.74 24.84
C HIS A 8 2.41 19.20 23.61
N ARG A 9 2.52 18.32 22.65
CA ARG A 9 3.11 18.59 21.33
C ARG A 9 2.02 18.40 20.29
N THR A 10 1.93 19.29 19.33
CA THR A 10 0.86 19.30 18.33
C THR A 10 1.46 19.35 16.93
N LEU A 11 0.88 18.56 16.03
CA LEU A 11 1.10 18.63 14.59
C LEU A 11 -0.19 19.08 13.93
N ALA A 12 -0.08 20.06 13.05
CA ALA A 12 -1.16 20.44 12.15
C ALA A 12 -1.24 19.45 11.00
N VAL A 13 -2.45 18.97 10.74
CA VAL A 13 -2.76 17.99 9.68
C VAL A 13 -3.38 18.73 8.51
N TRP A 14 -2.71 18.69 7.37
CA TRP A 14 -3.10 19.41 6.16
C TRP A 14 -3.48 18.45 5.04
N MET A 15 -4.39 18.85 4.16
CA MET A 15 -4.68 18.21 2.88
C MET A 15 -4.81 19.29 1.80
N ASN A 16 -3.93 19.24 0.79
CA ASN A 16 -3.95 20.17 -0.35
C ASN A 16 -4.05 21.67 0.06
N GLY A 17 -3.34 22.05 1.11
CA GLY A 17 -3.32 23.44 1.59
C GLY A 17 -4.46 23.82 2.55
N GLU A 18 -5.42 22.93 2.81
CA GLU A 18 -6.48 23.13 3.80
C GLU A 18 -6.10 22.48 5.14
N LEU A 19 -6.30 23.18 6.25
CA LEU A 19 -6.09 22.64 7.60
C LEU A 19 -7.24 21.70 7.96
N VAL A 20 -6.93 20.41 8.10
CA VAL A 20 -7.93 19.37 8.48
C VAL A 20 -8.16 19.33 9.98
N GLY A 21 -7.10 19.53 10.76
CA GLY A 21 -7.17 19.47 12.21
C GLY A 21 -5.80 19.37 12.85
N HIS A 22 -5.80 18.98 14.12
CA HIS A 22 -4.61 18.94 14.96
C HIS A 22 -4.46 17.58 15.63
N TRP A 23 -3.29 16.97 15.48
CA TRP A 23 -2.89 15.79 16.23
C TRP A 23 -2.03 16.19 17.41
N THR A 24 -2.58 16.06 18.59
CA THR A 24 -1.89 16.40 19.85
C THR A 24 -1.47 15.13 20.57
N PHE A 25 -0.21 15.11 20.97
CA PHE A 25 0.39 14.02 21.73
C PHE A 25 0.82 14.55 23.10
N ASP A 26 0.34 13.92 24.15
CA ASP A 26 0.86 14.08 25.50
C ASP A 26 1.63 12.81 25.92
N ALA A 27 2.15 12.78 27.16
CA ALA A 27 2.95 11.65 27.63
C ALA A 27 2.18 10.31 27.64
N TYR A 28 0.85 10.31 27.54
CA TYR A 28 -0.01 9.17 27.82
C TYR A 28 -1.06 8.90 26.73
N SER A 29 -1.44 9.90 25.94
CA SER A 29 -2.52 9.78 24.99
C SER A 29 -2.33 10.64 23.76
N SER A 30 -2.90 10.17 22.64
CA SER A 30 -3.08 10.93 21.41
C SER A 30 -4.51 11.39 21.28
N THR A 31 -4.65 12.60 20.76
CA THR A 31 -5.95 13.21 20.47
C THR A 31 -5.90 13.82 19.08
N PHE A 32 -6.93 13.61 18.27
CA PHE A 32 -7.12 14.31 17.02
C PHE A 32 -8.39 15.16 17.10
N ALA A 33 -8.27 16.45 16.79
CA ALA A 33 -9.39 17.37 16.72
C ALA A 33 -9.48 17.97 15.32
N TYR A 34 -10.66 17.89 14.72
CA TYR A 34 -10.92 18.55 13.43
C TYR A 34 -10.93 20.07 13.59
N ASP A 35 -10.41 20.77 12.57
CA ASP A 35 -10.52 22.22 12.49
C ASP A 35 -11.95 22.63 12.13
N LYS A 36 -12.44 23.72 12.70
CA LYS A 36 -13.81 24.23 12.43
C LYS A 36 -13.99 24.67 10.98
N GLY A 37 -12.95 25.26 10.38
CA GLY A 37 -12.94 25.62 8.96
C GLY A 37 -13.07 24.40 8.07
N TRP A 38 -12.36 23.29 8.41
CA TRP A 38 -12.50 22.03 7.70
C TRP A 38 -13.90 21.44 7.80
N LEU A 39 -14.50 21.45 9.00
CA LEU A 39 -15.86 20.93 9.19
C LEU A 39 -16.90 21.72 8.39
N ALA A 40 -16.63 23.00 8.08
CA ALA A 40 -17.47 23.86 7.25
C ALA A 40 -17.06 23.89 5.76
N SER A 41 -15.96 23.23 5.38
CA SER A 41 -15.44 23.26 4.01
C SER A 41 -16.32 22.46 3.04
N ALA A 42 -16.43 22.92 1.80
CA ALA A 42 -17.02 22.15 0.70
C ALA A 42 -16.21 20.87 0.37
N SER A 43 -14.93 20.85 0.74
CA SER A 43 -14.03 19.71 0.57
C SER A 43 -14.10 18.72 1.74
N VAL A 44 -14.95 18.96 2.74
CA VAL A 44 -15.01 18.19 3.98
C VAL A 44 -15.15 16.68 3.74
N ARG A 45 -14.31 15.93 4.42
CA ARG A 45 -14.33 14.46 4.50
C ARG A 45 -13.67 14.02 5.80
N PRO A 46 -13.96 12.82 6.29
CA PRO A 46 -13.21 12.30 7.43
C PRO A 46 -11.74 12.11 7.06
N LEU A 47 -10.84 12.25 8.03
CA LEU A 47 -9.42 11.91 7.89
C LEU A 47 -9.25 10.41 7.60
N SER A 48 -10.12 9.61 8.21
CA SER A 48 -10.23 8.16 8.05
C SER A 48 -11.65 7.71 8.39
N LEU A 49 -12.10 6.57 7.86
CA LEU A 49 -13.36 5.97 8.31
C LEU A 49 -13.33 5.61 9.81
N SER A 50 -12.14 5.32 10.36
CA SER A 50 -11.95 5.11 11.80
C SER A 50 -11.89 6.42 12.61
N LEU A 51 -11.72 7.55 11.97
CA LEU A 51 -11.69 8.89 12.56
C LEU A 51 -12.80 9.76 11.93
N PRO A 52 -14.08 9.45 12.17
CA PRO A 52 -15.20 10.13 11.54
C PRO A 52 -15.23 11.62 11.91
N LEU A 53 -15.92 12.42 11.07
CA LEU A 53 -16.13 13.84 11.34
C LEU A 53 -16.80 14.04 12.71
N SER A 54 -16.24 14.92 13.53
CA SER A 54 -16.71 15.20 14.87
C SER A 54 -16.28 16.61 15.31
N GLU A 55 -17.15 17.33 15.98
CA GLU A 55 -16.80 18.59 16.66
C GLU A 55 -15.99 18.31 17.94
N GLU A 56 -16.20 17.14 18.54
CA GLU A 56 -15.47 16.72 19.74
C GLU A 56 -14.15 16.03 19.38
N PRO A 57 -13.08 16.24 20.16
CA PRO A 57 -11.80 15.59 19.92
C PRO A 57 -11.89 14.06 20.03
N ILE A 58 -11.34 13.38 19.05
CA ILE A 58 -11.25 11.92 18.98
C ILE A 58 -10.03 11.47 19.79
N ARG A 59 -10.20 10.45 20.63
CA ARG A 59 -9.15 9.94 21.53
C ARG A 59 -8.97 8.42 21.38
N GLY A 60 -7.84 7.95 21.89
CA GLY A 60 -7.55 6.54 22.02
C GLY A 60 -6.68 5.98 20.88
N PRO A 61 -6.38 4.66 20.95
CA PRO A 61 -5.37 4.03 20.09
C PRO A 61 -5.59 4.20 18.58
N ARG A 62 -6.84 4.35 18.13
CA ARG A 62 -7.15 4.53 16.70
C ARG A 62 -6.50 5.78 16.11
N VAL A 63 -6.24 6.82 16.91
CA VAL A 63 -5.54 8.03 16.46
C VAL A 63 -4.08 7.71 16.18
N ASP A 64 -3.37 7.11 17.15
CA ASP A 64 -1.98 6.69 16.96
C ASP A 64 -1.86 5.67 15.81
N ASN A 65 -2.75 4.70 15.78
CA ASN A 65 -2.75 3.66 14.76
C ASN A 65 -2.90 4.24 13.35
N TYR A 66 -3.79 5.23 13.15
CA TYR A 66 -3.96 5.86 11.85
C TYR A 66 -2.64 6.47 11.35
N PHE A 67 -1.98 7.26 12.19
CA PHE A 67 -0.74 7.93 11.83
C PHE A 67 0.45 6.95 11.74
N ASP A 68 0.51 5.95 12.60
CA ASP A 68 1.60 4.97 12.59
C ASP A 68 1.60 4.10 11.32
N ASN A 69 0.41 3.88 10.72
CA ASN A 69 0.26 3.19 9.42
C ASN A 69 0.85 3.97 8.23
N LEU A 70 1.13 5.26 8.37
CA LEU A 70 1.82 6.06 7.35
C LEU A 70 3.34 5.79 7.31
N LEU A 71 3.90 5.15 8.32
CA LEU A 71 5.34 4.94 8.51
C LEU A 71 5.82 3.57 8.01
N PRO A 72 7.11 3.41 7.69
CA PRO A 72 7.70 2.11 7.46
C PRO A 72 7.49 1.17 8.66
N GLU A 73 7.26 -0.12 8.37
CA GLU A 73 6.98 -1.11 9.41
C GLU A 73 8.27 -1.66 10.06
N ARG A 74 9.36 -1.79 9.28
CA ARG A 74 10.62 -2.33 9.79
C ARG A 74 11.24 -1.39 10.81
N ARG A 75 11.54 -1.92 12.01
CA ARG A 75 12.22 -1.16 13.07
C ARG A 75 13.56 -0.57 12.61
N GLN A 76 14.33 -1.31 11.83
CA GLN A 76 15.61 -0.82 11.27
C GLN A 76 15.41 0.39 10.36
N THR A 77 14.39 0.38 9.50
CA THR A 77 14.06 1.54 8.65
C THR A 77 13.65 2.74 9.50
N ARG A 78 12.83 2.55 10.55
CA ARG A 78 12.49 3.61 11.50
C ARG A 78 13.71 4.15 12.24
N GLN A 79 14.66 3.29 12.62
CA GLN A 79 15.93 3.70 13.24
C GLN A 79 16.79 4.54 12.29
N ARG A 80 16.89 4.14 11.02
CA ARG A 80 17.56 4.94 9.97
C ARG A 80 16.92 6.32 9.82
N LEU A 81 15.59 6.39 9.71
CA LEU A 81 14.85 7.66 9.65
C LEU A 81 15.08 8.52 10.89
N ALA A 82 14.98 7.93 12.09
CA ALA A 82 15.20 8.67 13.32
C ALA A 82 16.62 9.24 13.41
N ALA A 83 17.63 8.48 13.00
CA ALA A 83 19.03 8.93 12.97
C ALA A 83 19.25 10.00 11.90
N ALA A 84 18.72 9.81 10.68
CA ALA A 84 18.87 10.74 9.56
C ALA A 84 18.22 12.11 9.86
N PHE A 85 17.05 12.14 10.47
CA PHE A 85 16.28 13.36 10.71
C PHE A 85 16.26 13.80 12.18
N LYS A 86 17.09 13.19 13.05
CA LYS A 86 17.21 13.52 14.48
C LYS A 86 15.86 13.47 15.21
N ALA A 87 15.03 12.48 14.90
CA ALA A 87 13.77 12.29 15.60
C ALA A 87 14.03 11.91 17.07
N LYS A 88 13.16 12.38 17.98
CA LYS A 88 13.31 12.20 19.43
C LYS A 88 13.18 10.75 19.88
N SER A 89 12.41 9.95 19.15
CA SER A 89 12.23 8.51 19.38
C SER A 89 11.70 7.81 18.10
N LEU A 90 11.44 6.50 18.20
CA LEU A 90 10.85 5.70 17.11
C LEU A 90 9.31 5.73 17.10
N ARG A 91 8.68 6.52 17.99
CA ARG A 91 7.20 6.69 18.01
C ARG A 91 6.72 7.38 16.75
N GLY A 92 5.52 7.01 16.29
CA GLY A 92 4.91 7.59 15.10
C GLY A 92 4.90 9.11 15.10
N PHE A 93 4.54 9.73 16.21
CA PHE A 93 4.54 11.20 16.36
C PHE A 93 5.92 11.83 16.14
N ASP A 94 6.95 11.28 16.77
CA ASP A 94 8.33 11.83 16.69
C ASP A 94 8.94 11.67 15.28
N LEU A 95 8.61 10.58 14.60
CA LEU A 95 9.06 10.35 13.24
C LEU A 95 8.30 11.26 12.26
N LEU A 96 6.97 11.31 12.35
CA LEU A 96 6.14 12.10 11.43
C LEU A 96 6.33 13.61 11.61
N GLU A 97 6.70 14.08 12.80
CA GLU A 97 7.15 15.47 12.99
C GLU A 97 8.31 15.84 12.04
N GLN A 98 9.14 14.86 11.67
CA GLN A 98 10.30 15.06 10.81
C GLN A 98 10.03 14.74 9.33
N VAL A 99 9.31 13.64 9.04
CA VAL A 99 9.16 13.11 7.68
C VAL A 99 7.73 13.15 7.14
N GLY A 100 6.75 13.68 7.90
CA GLY A 100 5.33 13.67 7.53
C GLY A 100 4.91 14.66 6.44
N ARG A 101 5.84 15.26 5.69
CA ARG A 101 5.52 16.26 4.65
C ARG A 101 4.97 15.64 3.38
N ASP A 102 5.31 14.39 3.07
CA ASP A 102 4.76 13.65 1.94
C ASP A 102 4.51 12.20 2.35
N CYS A 103 3.27 11.90 2.69
CA CYS A 103 2.79 10.59 3.12
C CYS A 103 2.05 9.87 1.99
N ALA A 104 1.68 8.61 2.22
CA ALA A 104 0.64 7.96 1.44
C ALA A 104 -0.68 8.74 1.61
N GLY A 105 -1.44 8.88 0.52
CA GLY A 105 -2.64 9.71 0.51
C GLY A 105 -2.34 11.22 0.51
N ALA A 106 -3.25 12.00 1.06
CA ALA A 106 -3.20 13.47 1.01
C ALA A 106 -2.62 14.13 2.26
N VAL A 107 -2.37 13.38 3.31
CA VAL A 107 -1.95 13.93 4.61
C VAL A 107 -0.55 14.53 4.54
N GLN A 108 -0.45 15.76 5.04
CA GLN A 108 0.81 16.43 5.32
C GLN A 108 0.81 16.85 6.80
N LEU A 109 1.87 16.51 7.51
CA LEU A 109 2.03 16.80 8.94
C LEU A 109 3.11 17.85 9.10
N LEU A 110 2.73 18.98 9.68
CA LEU A 110 3.63 20.10 9.94
C LEU A 110 3.57 20.48 11.44
N PRO A 111 4.67 21.00 12.01
CA PRO A 111 4.62 21.59 13.33
C PRO A 111 3.51 22.64 13.42
N ASP A 112 2.85 22.71 14.57
CA ASP A 112 1.80 23.71 14.80
C ASP A 112 2.33 25.14 14.67
N GLY A 113 1.50 26.05 14.15
CA GLY A 113 1.87 27.45 13.92
C GLY A 113 2.64 27.71 12.60
N ILE A 114 2.94 26.69 11.81
CA ILE A 114 3.48 26.87 10.45
C ILE A 114 2.33 27.25 9.50
N SER A 115 2.57 28.23 8.65
CA SER A 115 1.61 28.68 7.61
C SER A 115 1.25 27.53 6.65
N ALA A 116 0.08 27.65 6.03
CA ALA A 116 -0.42 26.70 5.04
C ALA A 116 0.65 26.40 3.97
N PRO A 117 0.84 25.11 3.62
CA PRO A 117 1.78 24.75 2.55
C PRO A 117 1.27 25.28 1.20
N ASP A 118 2.13 25.95 0.45
CA ASP A 118 1.82 26.36 -0.93
C ASP A 118 1.90 25.15 -1.87
N VAL A 119 0.78 24.46 -1.99
CA VAL A 119 0.68 23.22 -2.79
C VAL A 119 0.58 23.49 -4.30
N LYS A 120 0.26 24.73 -4.71
CA LYS A 120 0.12 25.10 -6.12
C LYS A 120 1.44 25.44 -6.77
N ARG A 121 2.47 25.74 -6.00
CA ARG A 121 3.80 25.99 -6.49
C ARG A 121 4.60 24.71 -6.63
N ILE A 122 5.11 24.43 -7.82
CA ILE A 122 6.03 23.33 -8.08
C ILE A 122 7.46 23.79 -7.82
N GLU A 123 8.05 23.31 -6.74
CA GLU A 123 9.45 23.52 -6.38
C GLU A 123 10.17 22.17 -6.43
N ALA A 124 11.14 22.05 -7.31
CA ALA A 124 11.83 20.77 -7.49
C ALA A 124 13.23 20.97 -8.09
N ALA A 125 14.17 20.13 -7.70
CA ALA A 125 15.51 20.07 -8.27
C ALA A 125 15.60 18.90 -9.25
N THR A 126 16.02 19.17 -10.49
CA THR A 126 16.23 18.12 -11.49
C THR A 126 17.29 17.14 -11.02
N MET A 127 17.05 15.84 -11.24
CA MET A 127 17.97 14.77 -10.87
C MET A 127 18.57 14.10 -12.10
N THR A 128 19.87 13.93 -12.09
CA THR A 128 20.58 13.08 -13.04
C THR A 128 20.47 11.61 -12.63
N GLU A 129 20.74 10.69 -13.54
CA GLU A 129 20.78 9.25 -13.24
C GLU A 129 21.75 8.93 -12.09
N ALA A 130 22.94 9.55 -12.09
CA ALA A 130 23.91 9.38 -10.99
C ALA A 130 23.39 9.91 -9.64
N ALA A 131 22.60 11.00 -9.64
CA ALA A 131 21.99 11.51 -8.42
C ALA A 131 20.88 10.58 -7.90
N ILE A 132 20.14 9.92 -8.80
CA ILE A 132 19.14 8.92 -8.43
C ILE A 132 19.84 7.66 -7.89
N GLU A 133 20.91 7.18 -8.54
CA GLU A 133 21.72 6.06 -8.05
C GLU A 133 22.22 6.34 -6.62
N HIS A 134 22.78 7.52 -6.38
CA HIS A 134 23.23 7.91 -5.04
C HIS A 134 22.10 7.94 -4.00
N LEU A 135 20.91 8.44 -4.37
CA LEU A 135 19.72 8.41 -3.49
C LEU A 135 19.29 6.98 -3.14
N LEU A 136 19.36 6.06 -4.11
CA LEU A 136 19.06 4.64 -3.89
C LEU A 136 20.10 3.98 -2.97
N ASP A 137 21.40 4.33 -3.11
CA ASP A 137 22.45 3.91 -2.19
C ASP A 137 22.17 4.37 -0.75
N GLN A 138 21.76 5.63 -0.57
CA GLN A 138 21.40 6.17 0.74
C GLN A 138 20.18 5.45 1.33
N THR A 139 19.21 5.06 0.50
CA THR A 139 17.99 4.37 0.94
C THR A 139 18.29 3.03 1.60
N ILE A 140 19.29 2.29 1.13
CA ILE A 140 19.68 0.98 1.68
C ILE A 140 20.84 1.07 2.68
N SER A 141 21.53 2.22 2.77
CA SER A 141 22.69 2.41 3.64
C SER A 141 22.28 2.41 5.12
N GLU A 142 23.07 1.75 5.96
CA GLU A 142 22.97 1.85 7.42
C GLU A 142 23.68 3.09 7.98
N ARG A 143 24.38 3.84 7.13
CA ARG A 143 25.13 5.04 7.53
C ARG A 143 24.18 6.18 7.83
N SER A 144 24.40 6.90 8.93
CA SER A 144 23.72 8.16 9.24
C SER A 144 24.12 9.23 8.21
N LEU A 145 23.14 10.01 7.76
CA LEU A 145 23.35 11.12 6.85
C LEU A 145 24.21 12.24 7.50
N GLY A 146 25.16 12.80 6.76
CA GLY A 146 25.90 13.99 7.18
C GLY A 146 25.01 15.24 7.23
N PRO A 147 25.47 16.36 7.85
CA PRO A 147 24.66 17.57 7.99
C PRO A 147 24.14 18.13 6.66
N HIS A 148 24.97 18.19 5.62
CA HIS A 148 24.59 18.65 4.29
C HIS A 148 23.65 17.66 3.58
N GLU A 149 23.84 16.34 3.79
CA GLU A 149 22.96 15.30 3.25
C GLU A 149 21.57 15.33 3.90
N GLN A 150 21.46 15.79 5.17
CA GLN A 150 20.16 15.93 5.87
C GLN A 150 19.32 17.07 5.30
N ASP A 151 19.92 18.18 4.91
CA ASP A 151 19.20 19.30 4.29
C ASP A 151 18.65 18.93 2.91
N ASP A 152 19.34 18.01 2.22
CA ASP A 152 18.97 17.49 0.92
C ASP A 152 18.09 16.23 0.98
N ALA A 153 17.94 15.61 2.15
CA ALA A 153 17.19 14.36 2.27
C ALA A 153 15.68 14.58 2.09
N LEU A 154 15.06 13.63 1.38
CA LEU A 154 13.61 13.62 1.21
C LEU A 154 12.91 13.32 2.53
N ARG A 155 12.08 14.23 2.99
CA ARG A 155 11.22 14.07 4.19
C ARG A 155 9.95 13.31 3.81
N LEU A 156 10.12 12.03 3.53
CA LEU A 156 9.14 11.14 2.94
C LEU A 156 8.75 10.05 3.94
N SER A 157 7.45 9.83 4.08
CA SER A 157 6.91 8.73 4.87
C SER A 157 6.10 7.78 3.98
N ILE A 158 6.65 6.61 3.70
CA ILE A 158 6.01 5.58 2.89
C ILE A 158 5.93 4.29 3.69
N ALA A 159 4.72 3.78 3.87
CA ALA A 159 4.44 2.53 4.57
C ALA A 159 5.06 1.30 3.87
N GLY A 160 5.18 0.20 4.61
CA GLY A 160 5.59 -1.12 4.13
C GLY A 160 6.98 -1.56 4.60
N VAL A 161 7.36 -2.78 4.22
CA VAL A 161 8.58 -3.46 4.68
C VAL A 161 9.76 -3.38 3.71
N GLN A 162 9.51 -3.15 2.42
CA GLN A 162 10.51 -3.08 1.36
C GLN A 162 11.21 -1.72 1.38
N ASP A 163 12.54 -1.70 1.17
CA ASP A 163 13.28 -0.46 1.00
C ASP A 163 12.84 0.24 -0.29
N LYS A 164 12.44 1.49 -0.16
CA LYS A 164 11.89 2.29 -1.25
C LYS A 164 12.10 3.77 -1.00
N THR A 165 12.13 4.54 -2.07
CA THR A 165 12.08 6.00 -2.05
C THR A 165 11.03 6.50 -3.05
N ALA A 166 10.86 7.82 -3.19
CA ALA A 166 9.95 8.37 -4.18
C ALA A 166 10.51 9.65 -4.78
N LEU A 167 10.15 9.91 -6.03
CA LEU A 167 10.56 11.08 -6.79
C LEU A 167 9.35 11.70 -7.51
N LEU A 168 9.54 12.92 -7.98
CA LEU A 168 8.61 13.61 -8.86
C LEU A 168 9.03 13.38 -10.32
N TRP A 169 8.15 12.82 -11.13
CA TRP A 169 8.25 12.86 -12.58
C TRP A 169 7.48 14.07 -13.08
N HIS A 170 8.17 15.01 -13.72
CA HIS A 170 7.57 16.25 -14.20
C HIS A 170 8.25 16.75 -15.47
N LYS A 171 7.46 17.11 -16.47
CA LYS A 171 7.97 17.64 -17.77
C LYS A 171 9.05 16.75 -18.41
N GLY A 172 8.86 15.42 -18.33
CA GLY A 172 9.76 14.46 -18.99
C GLY A 172 11.09 14.20 -18.28
N SER A 173 11.24 14.59 -17.01
CA SER A 173 12.45 14.33 -16.22
C SER A 173 12.16 14.06 -14.76
N TRP A 174 13.12 13.40 -14.10
CA TRP A 174 13.07 13.13 -12.66
C TRP A 174 13.51 14.33 -11.85
N HIS A 175 12.81 14.57 -10.76
CA HIS A 175 13.09 15.66 -9.85
C HIS A 175 12.99 15.20 -8.40
N ARG A 176 13.81 15.79 -7.55
CA ARG A 176 13.62 15.79 -6.11
C ARG A 176 12.64 16.92 -5.76
N PRO A 177 11.43 16.59 -5.23
CA PRO A 177 10.49 17.63 -4.83
C PRO A 177 11.00 18.40 -3.61
N LEU A 178 10.67 19.68 -3.54
CA LEU A 178 10.99 20.59 -2.46
C LEU A 178 9.70 21.21 -1.90
N GLY A 179 9.77 21.75 -0.69
CA GLY A 179 8.63 22.44 -0.07
C GLY A 179 7.39 21.55 0.08
N ALA A 180 6.29 21.99 -0.54
CA ALA A 180 5.01 21.28 -0.53
C ALA A 180 4.76 20.42 -1.78
N THR A 181 5.69 20.43 -2.74
CA THR A 181 5.59 19.63 -3.97
C THR A 181 5.56 18.14 -3.66
N PRO A 182 4.61 17.36 -4.19
CA PRO A 182 4.54 15.93 -3.91
C PRO A 182 5.49 15.11 -4.78
N THR A 183 5.83 13.91 -4.31
CA THR A 183 6.35 12.84 -5.18
C THR A 183 5.22 12.23 -6.00
N THR A 184 5.52 11.72 -7.20
CA THR A 184 4.55 11.09 -8.11
C THR A 184 4.83 9.61 -8.37
N HIS A 185 6.03 9.13 -8.09
CA HIS A 185 6.43 7.75 -8.33
C HIS A 185 7.19 7.20 -7.14
N LEU A 186 6.95 5.93 -6.83
CA LEU A 186 7.73 5.14 -5.88
C LEU A 186 8.81 4.38 -6.64
N LEU A 187 10.01 4.33 -6.09
CA LEU A 187 11.12 3.51 -6.56
C LEU A 187 11.36 2.41 -5.53
N LYS A 188 10.96 1.18 -5.83
CA LYS A 188 11.08 0.02 -4.94
C LYS A 188 12.32 -0.79 -5.30
N LEU A 189 13.21 -0.98 -4.34
CA LEU A 189 14.44 -1.78 -4.49
C LEU A 189 14.12 -3.28 -4.31
N PRO A 190 14.94 -4.19 -4.83
CA PRO A 190 14.78 -5.62 -4.56
C PRO A 190 14.70 -5.94 -3.06
N LEU A 191 13.86 -6.91 -2.68
CA LEU A 191 13.70 -7.33 -1.29
C LEU A 191 14.92 -8.07 -0.74
N GLY A 192 15.69 -8.72 -1.62
CA GLY A 192 16.77 -9.62 -1.20
C GLY A 192 16.26 -10.84 -0.45
N GLU A 193 17.02 -11.31 0.52
CA GLU A 193 16.65 -12.45 1.36
C GLU A 193 15.62 -12.06 2.42
N VAL A 194 14.54 -12.84 2.56
CA VAL A 194 13.45 -12.54 3.49
C VAL A 194 13.19 -13.69 4.47
N GLY A 195 12.78 -13.34 5.67
CA GLY A 195 12.39 -14.26 6.73
C GLY A 195 13.53 -15.08 7.32
N ALA A 196 13.21 -15.89 8.34
CA ALA A 196 14.19 -16.74 9.03
C ALA A 196 14.79 -17.83 8.12
N GLN A 197 14.06 -18.22 7.07
CA GLN A 197 14.52 -19.21 6.09
C GLN A 197 15.41 -18.60 5.00
N ARG A 198 15.67 -17.28 5.02
CA ARG A 198 16.48 -16.56 4.04
C ARG A 198 16.08 -16.89 2.59
N ILE A 199 14.79 -16.79 2.32
CA ILE A 199 14.25 -17.05 0.99
C ILE A 199 14.63 -15.88 0.08
N ASP A 200 15.18 -16.19 -1.09
CA ASP A 200 15.66 -15.20 -2.04
C ASP A 200 14.51 -14.57 -2.84
N PHE A 201 14.38 -13.25 -2.70
CA PHE A 201 13.50 -12.36 -3.46
C PHE A 201 14.30 -11.25 -4.17
N SER A 202 15.54 -11.51 -4.55
CA SER A 202 16.37 -10.57 -5.32
C SER A 202 15.72 -10.17 -6.66
N ASN A 203 14.84 -11.02 -7.20
CA ASN A 203 14.04 -10.74 -8.40
C ASN A 203 12.62 -10.24 -8.07
N SER A 204 12.41 -9.62 -6.90
CA SER A 204 11.09 -9.08 -6.51
C SER A 204 10.58 -7.98 -7.44
N VAL A 205 11.46 -7.24 -8.09
CA VAL A 205 11.11 -6.21 -9.08
C VAL A 205 10.39 -6.83 -10.27
N GLU A 206 10.96 -7.88 -10.85
CA GLU A 206 10.37 -8.63 -11.97
C GLU A 206 9.10 -9.36 -11.53
N ASN A 207 9.12 -9.94 -10.35
CA ASN A 207 7.98 -10.69 -9.81
C ASN A 207 6.76 -9.76 -9.63
N GLU A 208 6.92 -8.63 -8.97
CA GLU A 208 5.84 -7.68 -8.74
C GLU A 208 5.35 -7.07 -10.06
N TRP A 209 6.27 -6.72 -10.98
CA TRP A 209 5.90 -6.24 -12.31
C TRP A 209 5.07 -7.27 -13.07
N LEU A 210 5.51 -8.53 -13.12
CA LEU A 210 4.81 -9.60 -13.84
C LEU A 210 3.43 -9.87 -13.23
N CYS A 211 3.32 -9.92 -11.91
CA CYS A 211 2.04 -10.09 -11.21
C CYS A 211 1.06 -8.93 -11.51
N ALA A 212 1.56 -7.70 -11.58
CA ALA A 212 0.74 -6.53 -11.95
C ALA A 212 0.26 -6.64 -13.42
N GLN A 213 1.14 -7.08 -14.36
CA GLN A 213 0.73 -7.31 -15.75
C GLN A 213 -0.34 -8.41 -15.86
N ILE A 214 -0.21 -9.51 -15.10
CA ILE A 214 -1.21 -10.59 -15.06
C ILE A 214 -2.54 -10.06 -14.51
N ALA A 215 -2.53 -9.34 -13.39
CA ALA A 215 -3.73 -8.76 -12.80
C ALA A 215 -4.45 -7.81 -13.78
N SER A 216 -3.70 -6.92 -14.42
CA SER A 216 -4.21 -6.02 -15.45
C SER A 216 -4.79 -6.77 -16.66
N ALA A 217 -4.14 -7.85 -17.11
CA ALA A 217 -4.60 -8.66 -18.23
C ALA A 217 -5.91 -9.41 -17.91
N PHE A 218 -6.17 -9.75 -16.65
CA PHE A 218 -7.47 -10.24 -16.18
C PHE A 218 -8.53 -9.13 -16.00
N GLY A 219 -8.17 -7.86 -16.26
CA GLY A 219 -9.10 -6.72 -16.16
C GLY A 219 -9.24 -6.15 -14.76
N LEU A 220 -8.37 -6.51 -13.82
CA LEU A 220 -8.33 -5.87 -12.51
C LEU A 220 -7.56 -4.55 -12.61
N LEU A 221 -8.11 -3.49 -12.01
CA LEU A 221 -7.44 -2.20 -11.97
C LEU A 221 -6.21 -2.30 -11.08
N THR A 222 -5.02 -2.05 -11.64
CA THR A 222 -3.73 -2.10 -10.96
C THR A 222 -2.99 -0.79 -11.08
N ALA A 223 -2.17 -0.45 -10.09
CA ALA A 223 -1.25 0.66 -10.17
C ALA A 223 -0.29 0.47 -11.35
N SER A 224 -0.07 1.53 -12.13
CA SER A 224 0.88 1.52 -13.24
C SER A 224 2.29 1.32 -12.70
N CYS A 225 3.04 0.40 -13.28
CA CYS A 225 4.42 0.15 -12.88
C CYS A 225 5.30 -0.28 -14.06
N GLU A 226 6.57 0.07 -13.97
CA GLU A 226 7.61 -0.31 -14.93
C GLU A 226 8.91 -0.70 -14.22
N MET A 227 9.72 -1.50 -14.88
CA MET A 227 11.06 -1.82 -14.42
C MET A 227 12.04 -0.80 -14.97
N ALA A 228 12.86 -0.23 -14.12
CA ALA A 228 13.90 0.73 -14.51
C ALA A 228 15.26 0.38 -13.88
N ARG A 229 16.32 0.95 -14.44
CA ARG A 229 17.66 0.86 -13.90
C ARG A 229 18.26 2.26 -13.78
N PHE A 230 18.80 2.54 -12.61
CA PHE A 230 19.57 3.77 -12.34
C PHE A 230 20.97 3.34 -11.86
N GLY A 231 21.95 3.53 -12.72
CA GLY A 231 23.29 2.99 -12.49
C GLY A 231 23.27 1.48 -12.22
N ARG A 232 23.74 1.07 -11.05
CA ARG A 232 23.76 -0.36 -10.64
C ARG A 232 22.41 -0.87 -10.11
N HIS A 233 21.49 0.01 -9.73
CA HIS A 233 20.23 -0.38 -9.09
C HIS A 233 19.14 -0.67 -10.11
N LYS A 234 18.56 -1.85 -10.02
CA LYS A 234 17.30 -2.21 -10.64
C LYS A 234 16.17 -1.87 -9.67
N VAL A 235 15.12 -1.22 -10.13
CA VAL A 235 13.97 -0.81 -9.31
C VAL A 235 12.65 -1.07 -10.04
N LEU A 236 11.59 -1.29 -9.27
CA LEU A 236 10.23 -1.14 -9.76
C LEU A 236 9.80 0.31 -9.53
N VAL A 237 9.51 0.99 -10.60
CA VAL A 237 8.92 2.34 -10.59
C VAL A 237 7.42 2.18 -10.61
N VAL A 238 6.74 2.67 -9.58
CA VAL A 238 5.28 2.58 -9.45
C VAL A 238 4.70 3.98 -9.46
N GLU A 239 3.82 4.26 -10.40
CA GLU A 239 3.07 5.52 -10.44
C GLU A 239 2.12 5.60 -9.25
N ARG A 240 2.15 6.71 -8.53
CA ARG A 240 1.30 6.95 -7.37
C ARG A 240 -0.11 7.31 -7.82
N PHE A 241 -1.05 6.41 -7.68
CA PHE A 241 -2.47 6.64 -7.98
C PHE A 241 -3.14 7.65 -7.01
N ASP A 242 -2.49 7.96 -5.90
CA ASP A 242 -2.91 9.00 -4.96
C ASP A 242 -2.36 10.40 -5.31
N ARG A 243 -1.94 10.59 -6.56
CA ARG A 243 -1.48 11.86 -7.12
C ARG A 243 -2.25 12.16 -8.41
N GLN A 244 -2.68 13.40 -8.56
CA GLN A 244 -3.44 13.83 -9.74
C GLN A 244 -2.95 15.19 -10.23
N TRP A 245 -2.61 15.28 -11.51
CA TRP A 245 -2.33 16.55 -12.14
C TRP A 245 -3.63 17.33 -12.35
N MET A 246 -3.68 18.55 -11.85
CA MET A 246 -4.84 19.42 -11.95
C MET A 246 -4.70 20.37 -13.15
N SER A 247 -5.84 20.76 -13.75
CA SER A 247 -5.89 21.70 -14.87
C SER A 247 -5.22 23.04 -14.57
N GLU A 248 -5.19 23.44 -13.30
CA GLU A 248 -4.58 24.66 -12.80
C GLU A 248 -3.05 24.57 -12.68
N GLY A 249 -2.43 23.47 -13.11
CA GLY A 249 -1.00 23.33 -13.21
C GLY A 249 -0.28 22.92 -11.92
N TRP A 250 -0.92 22.14 -11.08
CA TRP A 250 -0.33 21.61 -9.84
C TRP A 250 -0.70 20.13 -9.59
N TRP A 251 0.02 19.46 -8.69
CA TRP A 251 -0.23 18.09 -8.30
C TRP A 251 -1.07 18.01 -7.03
N ALA A 252 -2.31 17.57 -7.14
CA ALA A 252 -3.16 17.27 -6.00
C ALA A 252 -2.79 15.91 -5.39
N ARG A 253 -2.87 15.84 -4.05
CA ARG A 253 -2.83 14.59 -3.29
C ARG A 253 -4.25 14.08 -3.08
N LEU A 254 -4.51 12.82 -3.45
CA LEU A 254 -5.80 12.18 -3.24
C LEU A 254 -5.82 11.50 -1.87
N PRO A 255 -6.80 11.77 -1.01
CA PRO A 255 -6.89 11.13 0.29
C PRO A 255 -7.08 9.62 0.15
N GLN A 256 -6.11 8.87 0.64
CA GLN A 256 -6.09 7.42 0.62
C GLN A 256 -5.85 6.90 2.02
N GLU A 257 -6.45 5.75 2.35
CA GLU A 257 -6.14 4.99 3.55
C GLU A 257 -6.21 3.48 3.28
N ASP A 258 -5.33 2.71 3.95
CA ASP A 258 -5.37 1.24 3.91
C ASP A 258 -6.39 0.65 4.89
N PHE A 259 -6.70 -0.65 4.76
CA PHE A 259 -7.70 -1.29 5.62
C PHE A 259 -7.25 -1.51 7.07
N CYS A 260 -6.00 -1.29 7.44
CA CYS A 260 -5.62 -1.12 8.84
C CYS A 260 -6.10 0.23 9.37
N GLN A 261 -5.86 1.32 8.62
CA GLN A 261 -6.33 2.66 8.94
C GLN A 261 -7.86 2.73 9.00
N VAL A 262 -8.54 2.19 7.97
CA VAL A 262 -10.01 2.07 7.90
C VAL A 262 -10.59 1.45 9.17
N ASN A 263 -9.90 0.47 9.73
CA ASN A 263 -10.36 -0.28 10.91
C ASN A 263 -9.76 0.23 12.23
N GLY A 264 -8.94 1.29 12.21
CA GLY A 264 -8.28 1.83 13.39
C GLY A 264 -7.29 0.88 14.06
N LEU A 265 -6.69 -0.04 13.28
CA LEU A 265 -5.78 -1.08 13.73
C LEU A 265 -4.33 -0.67 13.59
N ALA A 266 -3.47 -1.19 14.47
CA ALA A 266 -2.02 -1.00 14.37
C ALA A 266 -1.44 -1.75 13.14
N PRO A 267 -0.30 -1.29 12.57
CA PRO A 267 0.33 -1.94 11.40
C PRO A 267 0.62 -3.43 11.59
N GLU A 268 0.94 -3.86 12.81
CA GLU A 268 1.23 -5.26 13.15
C GLU A 268 0.02 -6.18 13.01
N GLN A 269 -1.19 -5.60 13.04
CA GLN A 269 -2.46 -6.32 12.92
C GLN A 269 -2.94 -6.46 11.46
N LYS A 270 -2.06 -6.30 10.47
CA LYS A 270 -2.41 -6.39 9.05
C LYS A 270 -2.89 -7.77 8.58
N TYR A 271 -2.49 -8.85 9.26
CA TYR A 271 -2.89 -10.22 8.96
C TYR A 271 -4.14 -10.63 9.77
N GLU A 272 -5.10 -11.32 9.14
CA GLU A 272 -6.31 -11.78 9.81
C GLU A 272 -5.99 -12.70 11.00
N GLU A 273 -5.01 -13.60 10.88
CA GLU A 273 -4.56 -14.47 11.99
C GLU A 273 -4.01 -13.68 13.20
N ARG A 274 -3.67 -12.39 13.02
CA ARG A 274 -3.18 -11.49 14.07
C ARG A 274 -4.22 -10.47 14.53
N GLY A 275 -5.48 -10.68 14.20
CA GLY A 275 -6.58 -9.78 14.58
C GLY A 275 -6.90 -8.70 13.54
N GLY A 276 -6.28 -8.76 12.36
CA GLY A 276 -6.60 -7.89 11.23
C GLY A 276 -7.95 -8.19 10.58
N PRO A 277 -8.39 -7.37 9.63
CA PRO A 277 -9.65 -7.61 8.95
C PRO A 277 -9.48 -8.78 7.96
N GLY A 278 -10.41 -9.73 8.01
CA GLY A 278 -10.58 -10.74 6.98
C GLY A 278 -11.46 -10.23 5.83
N MET A 279 -11.63 -11.07 4.79
CA MET A 279 -12.41 -10.73 3.60
C MET A 279 -13.81 -10.21 3.92
N ALA A 280 -14.52 -10.84 4.86
CA ALA A 280 -15.88 -10.45 5.23
C ALA A 280 -15.96 -9.00 5.74
N ARG A 281 -15.01 -8.59 6.58
CA ARG A 281 -14.98 -7.22 7.14
C ARG A 281 -14.69 -6.17 6.06
N ILE A 282 -13.80 -6.46 5.13
CA ILE A 282 -13.50 -5.57 4.02
C ILE A 282 -14.70 -5.47 3.07
N LEU A 283 -15.31 -6.62 2.73
CA LEU A 283 -16.52 -6.67 1.90
C LEU A 283 -17.70 -5.92 2.54
N ASP A 284 -17.82 -5.95 3.86
CA ASP A 284 -18.83 -5.20 4.60
C ASP A 284 -18.56 -3.69 4.54
N THR A 285 -17.32 -3.26 4.77
CA THR A 285 -16.92 -1.85 4.58
C THR A 285 -17.25 -1.37 3.17
N LEU A 286 -16.91 -2.13 2.14
CA LEU A 286 -17.13 -1.78 0.74
C LEU A 286 -18.61 -1.71 0.33
N ARG A 287 -19.57 -2.13 1.17
CA ARG A 287 -21.00 -1.84 0.96
C ARG A 287 -21.31 -0.35 0.96
N GLY A 288 -20.52 0.44 1.69
CA GLY A 288 -20.64 1.89 1.74
C GLY A 288 -19.89 2.62 0.63
N SER A 289 -19.21 1.95 -0.29
CA SER A 289 -18.50 2.58 -1.40
C SER A 289 -19.46 3.20 -2.41
N GLN A 290 -18.96 4.07 -3.28
CA GLN A 290 -19.73 4.64 -4.39
C GLN A 290 -20.11 3.60 -5.45
N ARG A 291 -19.35 2.51 -5.55
CA ARG A 291 -19.55 1.40 -6.49
C ARG A 291 -19.56 0.05 -5.77
N PRO A 292 -20.53 -0.16 -4.84
CA PRO A 292 -20.46 -1.24 -3.88
C PRO A 292 -20.37 -2.63 -4.52
N GLU A 293 -21.11 -2.86 -5.60
CA GLU A 293 -21.08 -4.16 -6.30
C GLU A 293 -19.75 -4.38 -7.01
N ALA A 294 -19.27 -3.37 -7.74
CA ALA A 294 -18.00 -3.45 -8.48
C ALA A 294 -16.80 -3.58 -7.54
N ASP A 295 -16.73 -2.75 -6.50
CA ASP A 295 -15.60 -2.74 -5.56
C ASP A 295 -15.52 -4.05 -4.76
N ARG A 296 -16.66 -4.56 -4.30
CA ARG A 296 -16.73 -5.84 -3.58
C ARG A 296 -16.37 -7.02 -4.49
N ARG A 297 -16.86 -7.02 -5.74
CA ARG A 297 -16.53 -8.04 -6.74
C ARG A 297 -15.04 -8.00 -7.08
N ASN A 298 -14.48 -6.80 -7.31
CA ASN A 298 -13.06 -6.61 -7.62
C ASN A 298 -12.16 -7.04 -6.46
N PHE A 299 -12.52 -6.70 -5.22
CA PHE A 299 -11.78 -7.15 -4.05
C PHE A 299 -11.77 -8.69 -3.94
N LEU A 300 -12.90 -9.36 -4.10
CA LEU A 300 -12.94 -10.82 -4.00
C LEU A 300 -12.24 -11.49 -5.20
N ALA A 301 -12.32 -10.91 -6.40
CA ALA A 301 -11.58 -11.36 -7.59
C ALA A 301 -10.06 -11.19 -7.40
N ALA A 302 -9.63 -10.10 -6.78
CA ALA A 302 -8.22 -9.91 -6.40
C ALA A 302 -7.75 -10.99 -5.42
N GLN A 303 -8.53 -11.33 -4.39
CA GLN A 303 -8.20 -12.41 -3.45
C GLN A 303 -8.12 -13.78 -4.14
N LEU A 304 -9.00 -14.05 -5.12
CA LEU A 304 -8.90 -15.26 -5.96
C LEU A 304 -7.58 -15.24 -6.77
N LEU A 305 -7.22 -14.10 -7.36
CA LEU A 305 -5.96 -13.97 -8.09
C LEU A 305 -4.73 -14.16 -7.18
N PHE A 306 -4.75 -13.63 -5.95
CA PHE A 306 -3.68 -13.87 -4.97
C PHE A 306 -3.50 -15.38 -4.71
N TRP A 307 -4.60 -16.12 -4.59
CA TRP A 307 -4.53 -17.58 -4.46
C TRP A 307 -3.98 -18.27 -5.71
N LEU A 308 -4.40 -17.85 -6.90
CA LEU A 308 -3.94 -18.40 -8.18
C LEU A 308 -2.44 -18.15 -8.40
N LEU A 309 -1.95 -16.99 -7.99
CA LEU A 309 -0.54 -16.60 -8.07
C LEU A 309 0.31 -17.14 -6.91
N ALA A 310 -0.26 -17.90 -5.98
CA ALA A 310 0.39 -18.23 -4.71
C ALA A 310 1.01 -16.99 -4.03
N ALA A 311 0.29 -15.87 -4.04
CA ALA A 311 0.70 -14.60 -3.43
C ALA A 311 0.21 -14.53 -1.98
N PRO A 312 1.09 -14.79 -0.97
CA PRO A 312 0.65 -14.96 0.41
C PRO A 312 0.34 -13.65 1.12
N ASP A 313 0.80 -12.51 0.59
CA ASP A 313 0.88 -11.24 1.30
C ASP A 313 -0.29 -10.28 1.00
N GLY A 314 -1.44 -10.81 0.54
CA GLY A 314 -2.67 -10.04 0.30
C GLY A 314 -3.38 -9.62 1.57
N HIS A 315 -2.69 -8.87 2.44
CA HIS A 315 -3.19 -8.42 3.75
C HIS A 315 -3.89 -7.05 3.70
N ALA A 316 -4.41 -6.59 4.85
CA ALA A 316 -5.18 -5.36 4.98
C ALA A 316 -4.47 -4.10 4.44
N LYS A 317 -3.15 -4.02 4.50
CA LYS A 317 -2.39 -2.87 4.01
C LYS A 317 -2.14 -2.88 2.49
N ASN A 318 -2.44 -3.99 1.80
CA ASN A 318 -2.31 -4.11 0.34
C ASN A 318 -3.64 -3.78 -0.38
N PHE A 319 -4.63 -3.35 0.36
CA PHE A 319 -5.90 -2.83 -0.15
C PHE A 319 -6.17 -1.49 0.50
N SER A 320 -6.63 -0.53 -0.29
CA SER A 320 -6.91 0.83 0.16
C SER A 320 -8.21 1.35 -0.43
N ILE A 321 -8.71 2.41 0.18
CA ILE A 321 -9.80 3.21 -0.37
C ILE A 321 -9.32 4.64 -0.61
N VAL A 322 -9.89 5.31 -1.61
CA VAL A 322 -9.76 6.75 -1.79
C VAL A 322 -10.99 7.44 -1.23
N LEU A 323 -10.76 8.43 -0.36
CA LEU A 323 -11.82 9.23 0.27
C LEU A 323 -12.09 10.47 -0.57
N GLN A 324 -13.36 10.75 -0.79
CA GLN A 324 -13.82 11.92 -1.54
C GLN A 324 -14.65 12.87 -0.64
N ALA A 325 -14.87 14.09 -1.11
CA ALA A 325 -15.71 15.06 -0.40
C ALA A 325 -17.08 14.46 -0.03
N GLY A 326 -17.59 14.82 1.16
CA GLY A 326 -18.85 14.27 1.67
C GLY A 326 -18.72 12.85 2.24
N GLY A 327 -17.51 12.35 2.47
CA GLY A 327 -17.29 11.01 3.07
C GLY A 327 -17.52 9.84 2.12
N ARG A 328 -17.69 10.11 0.81
CA ARG A 328 -17.75 9.06 -0.21
C ARG A 328 -16.38 8.41 -0.39
N PHE A 329 -16.37 7.15 -0.81
CA PHE A 329 -15.13 6.44 -1.07
C PHE A 329 -15.29 5.34 -2.12
N GLU A 330 -14.18 4.85 -2.65
CA GLU A 330 -14.11 3.72 -3.57
C GLU A 330 -12.79 2.95 -3.38
N LEU A 331 -12.76 1.69 -3.82
CA LEU A 331 -11.57 0.85 -3.79
C LEU A 331 -10.51 1.42 -4.74
N THR A 332 -9.25 1.44 -4.29
CA THR A 332 -8.10 1.89 -5.11
C THR A 332 -7.67 0.81 -6.11
N PRO A 333 -6.81 1.16 -7.10
CA PRO A 333 -6.07 0.15 -7.86
C PRO A 333 -5.32 -0.81 -6.94
N LEU A 334 -5.11 -2.05 -7.40
CA LEU A 334 -4.29 -3.04 -6.73
C LEU A 334 -2.81 -2.68 -6.83
N TYR A 335 -2.05 -3.01 -5.81
CA TYR A 335 -0.60 -2.80 -5.72
C TYR A 335 0.05 -3.87 -4.86
N ASP A 336 1.37 -4.00 -4.96
CA ASP A 336 2.18 -4.87 -4.09
C ASP A 336 1.78 -6.35 -4.19
N ILE A 337 1.56 -6.85 -5.42
CA ILE A 337 1.22 -8.24 -5.68
C ILE A 337 2.50 -9.01 -6.00
N MET A 338 2.83 -10.02 -5.19
CA MET A 338 4.05 -10.80 -5.35
C MET A 338 3.79 -12.29 -5.22
N SER A 339 4.17 -13.04 -6.24
CA SER A 339 4.01 -14.50 -6.29
C SER A 339 5.12 -15.21 -5.50
N ALA A 340 4.75 -16.25 -4.76
CA ALA A 340 5.71 -17.15 -4.15
C ALA A 340 6.16 -18.28 -5.10
N TRP A 341 5.56 -18.46 -6.28
CA TRP A 341 5.90 -19.55 -7.18
C TRP A 341 7.40 -19.68 -7.47
N PRO A 342 8.17 -18.58 -7.78
CA PRO A 342 9.63 -18.70 -8.00
C PRO A 342 10.40 -19.18 -6.77
N ALA A 343 9.85 -18.96 -5.61
CA ALA A 343 10.47 -19.32 -4.33
C ALA A 343 9.92 -20.61 -3.74
N THR A 344 8.99 -21.31 -4.41
CA THR A 344 8.47 -22.62 -3.97
C THR A 344 9.41 -23.76 -4.38
N GLY A 345 9.40 -24.83 -3.59
CA GLY A 345 10.19 -26.04 -3.87
C GLY A 345 10.56 -26.81 -2.62
N THR A 346 11.53 -27.72 -2.78
CA THR A 346 12.14 -28.49 -1.69
C THR A 346 13.47 -27.85 -1.30
N GLY A 347 13.73 -27.76 0.00
CA GLY A 347 15.00 -27.25 0.54
C GLY A 347 14.83 -26.14 1.57
N PRO A 348 15.93 -25.76 2.26
CA PRO A 348 15.88 -24.85 3.41
C PRO A 348 15.54 -23.40 3.03
N HIS A 349 15.85 -22.99 1.80
CA HIS A 349 15.62 -21.63 1.27
C HIS A 349 14.44 -21.55 0.29
N LYS A 350 13.47 -22.48 0.40
CA LYS A 350 12.28 -22.55 -0.43
C LYS A 350 11.04 -22.65 0.43
N PHE A 351 9.94 -22.08 -0.07
CA PHE A 351 8.61 -22.30 0.50
C PHE A 351 8.11 -23.69 0.13
N ASP A 352 7.61 -24.41 1.12
CA ASP A 352 6.77 -25.58 0.89
C ASP A 352 5.34 -25.07 0.57
N TYR A 353 4.86 -25.27 -0.66
CA TYR A 353 3.52 -24.84 -1.08
C TYR A 353 2.42 -25.32 -0.14
N LYS A 354 2.54 -26.52 0.41
CA LYS A 354 1.56 -27.09 1.37
C LYS A 354 1.42 -26.27 2.66
N LYS A 355 2.43 -25.48 2.98
CA LYS A 355 2.47 -24.62 4.16
C LYS A 355 2.13 -23.17 3.86
N LEU A 356 2.08 -22.78 2.58
CA LEU A 356 1.72 -21.42 2.21
C LEU A 356 0.29 -21.11 2.63
N LYS A 357 0.12 -19.92 3.17
CA LYS A 357 -1.16 -19.40 3.64
C LYS A 357 -1.48 -18.08 2.94
N LEU A 358 -2.74 -17.83 2.69
CA LEU A 358 -3.23 -16.48 2.39
C LEU A 358 -3.22 -15.63 3.67
N ALA A 359 -3.04 -14.34 3.51
CA ALA A 359 -3.14 -13.36 4.61
C ALA A 359 -4.55 -13.25 5.18
N MET A 360 -5.57 -13.55 4.36
CA MET A 360 -6.98 -13.58 4.73
C MET A 360 -7.57 -14.95 4.42
N ALA A 361 -8.38 -15.48 5.35
CA ALA A 361 -9.02 -16.78 5.18
C ALA A 361 -10.12 -16.75 4.12
N VAL A 362 -10.16 -17.76 3.26
CA VAL A 362 -11.36 -18.08 2.47
C VAL A 362 -12.32 -18.80 3.40
N ARG A 363 -13.37 -18.10 3.86
CA ARG A 363 -14.30 -18.63 4.89
C ARG A 363 -15.50 -19.31 4.26
N SER A 364 -15.63 -20.61 4.55
CA SER A 364 -16.86 -21.35 4.37
C SER A 364 -17.47 -21.67 5.76
N LYS A 365 -17.78 -22.92 6.06
CA LYS A 365 -18.05 -23.37 7.45
C LYS A 365 -16.81 -23.19 8.34
N ASN A 366 -15.62 -23.36 7.76
CA ASN A 366 -14.32 -23.19 8.42
C ASN A 366 -13.51 -22.05 7.75
N ALA A 367 -12.46 -21.60 8.43
CA ALA A 367 -11.48 -20.66 7.90
C ALA A 367 -10.36 -21.45 7.18
N HIS A 368 -10.17 -21.18 5.88
CA HIS A 368 -9.16 -21.83 5.05
C HIS A 368 -8.07 -20.81 4.71
N TYR A 369 -6.95 -20.87 5.42
CA TYR A 369 -5.76 -20.06 5.14
C TYR A 369 -4.79 -20.80 4.20
N ARG A 370 -4.57 -22.11 4.41
CA ARG A 370 -3.62 -22.89 3.60
C ARG A 370 -4.11 -22.99 2.17
N MET A 371 -3.25 -22.59 1.23
CA MET A 371 -3.60 -22.49 -0.19
C MET A 371 -3.99 -23.85 -0.79
N GLU A 372 -3.28 -24.93 -0.41
CA GLU A 372 -3.57 -26.30 -0.88
C GLU A 372 -4.99 -26.77 -0.52
N GLY A 373 -5.52 -26.32 0.63
CA GLY A 373 -6.84 -26.73 1.10
C GLY A 373 -8.02 -25.89 0.59
N ILE A 374 -7.76 -24.86 -0.23
CA ILE A 374 -8.81 -23.98 -0.74
C ILE A 374 -9.42 -24.62 -1.98
N LEU A 375 -10.76 -24.71 -2.00
CA LEU A 375 -11.54 -25.34 -3.06
C LEU A 375 -12.51 -24.33 -3.70
N ARG A 376 -12.91 -24.58 -4.94
CA ARG A 376 -13.88 -23.78 -5.71
C ARG A 376 -15.14 -23.45 -4.91
N ARG A 377 -15.73 -24.46 -4.25
CA ARG A 377 -16.91 -24.26 -3.37
C ARG A 377 -16.69 -23.28 -2.21
N HIS A 378 -15.45 -23.09 -1.74
CA HIS A 378 -15.17 -22.16 -0.65
C HIS A 378 -15.31 -20.70 -1.11
N TRP A 379 -14.92 -20.39 -2.34
CA TRP A 379 -15.11 -19.07 -2.95
C TRP A 379 -16.61 -18.77 -3.14
N ASN A 380 -17.38 -19.77 -3.59
CA ASN A 380 -18.84 -19.67 -3.68
C ASN A 380 -19.47 -19.40 -2.30
N ALA A 381 -18.99 -20.06 -1.26
CA ALA A 381 -19.45 -19.85 0.11
C ALA A 381 -19.14 -18.41 0.59
N VAL A 382 -17.96 -17.88 0.30
CA VAL A 382 -17.60 -16.49 0.64
C VAL A 382 -18.53 -15.50 -0.06
N ALA A 383 -18.78 -15.67 -1.37
CA ALA A 383 -19.67 -14.79 -2.13
C ALA A 383 -21.09 -14.80 -1.56
N LYS A 384 -21.64 -16.00 -1.32
CA LYS A 384 -22.98 -16.18 -0.74
C LYS A 384 -23.10 -15.57 0.66
N ALA A 385 -22.14 -15.86 1.54
CA ALA A 385 -22.14 -15.36 2.93
C ALA A 385 -22.06 -13.82 3.01
N ASN A 386 -21.44 -13.19 2.01
CA ASN A 386 -21.29 -11.73 1.96
C ASN A 386 -22.26 -11.05 0.99
N ALA A 387 -23.33 -11.74 0.55
CA ALA A 387 -24.35 -11.18 -0.37
C ALA A 387 -23.74 -10.58 -1.67
N LEU A 388 -22.82 -11.33 -2.29
CA LEU A 388 -22.29 -11.05 -3.64
C LEU A 388 -22.98 -11.88 -4.73
N GLY A 389 -24.15 -12.42 -4.43
CA GLY A 389 -24.90 -13.35 -5.26
C GLY A 389 -24.96 -14.75 -4.65
N PRO A 390 -25.60 -15.69 -5.32
CA PRO A 390 -25.74 -17.08 -4.84
C PRO A 390 -24.41 -17.85 -4.85
N ASN A 391 -23.46 -17.41 -5.68
CA ASN A 391 -22.13 -17.99 -5.87
C ASN A 391 -21.16 -17.02 -6.51
N PHE A 392 -19.92 -17.43 -6.78
CA PHE A 392 -18.86 -16.66 -7.44
C PHE A 392 -18.45 -17.23 -8.81
N GLU A 393 -19.28 -18.14 -9.35
CA GLU A 393 -18.96 -18.91 -10.56
C GLU A 393 -18.70 -18.04 -11.79
N GLU A 394 -19.45 -16.95 -11.98
CA GLU A 394 -19.24 -16.05 -13.12
C GLU A 394 -17.81 -15.49 -13.17
N VAL A 395 -17.25 -15.12 -12.00
CA VAL A 395 -15.87 -14.65 -11.91
C VAL A 395 -14.89 -15.78 -12.12
N ILE A 396 -15.10 -16.94 -11.48
CA ILE A 396 -14.25 -18.12 -11.61
C ILE A 396 -14.17 -18.54 -13.07
N GLU A 397 -15.31 -18.68 -13.76
CA GLU A 397 -15.36 -19.06 -15.18
C GLU A 397 -14.72 -18.01 -16.08
N THR A 398 -14.77 -16.73 -15.72
CA THR A 398 -14.05 -15.67 -16.43
C THR A 398 -12.54 -15.88 -16.35
N PHE A 399 -12.00 -16.18 -15.15
CA PHE A 399 -10.57 -16.46 -15.01
C PHE A 399 -10.15 -17.71 -15.80
N ILE A 400 -10.98 -18.78 -15.79
CA ILE A 400 -10.70 -20.01 -16.54
C ILE A 400 -10.70 -19.73 -18.04
N ARG A 401 -11.75 -19.09 -18.54
CA ARG A 401 -11.92 -18.80 -19.98
C ARG A 401 -10.84 -17.86 -20.50
N ASP A 402 -10.48 -16.83 -19.74
CA ASP A 402 -9.60 -15.76 -20.20
C ASP A 402 -8.12 -16.11 -20.07
N LEU A 403 -7.76 -17.20 -19.38
CA LEU A 403 -6.37 -17.61 -19.16
C LEU A 403 -5.52 -17.64 -20.45
N PRO A 404 -5.96 -18.27 -21.58
CA PRO A 404 -5.12 -18.30 -22.79
C PRO A 404 -4.81 -16.91 -23.33
N ARG A 405 -5.80 -16.00 -23.32
CA ARG A 405 -5.65 -14.61 -23.73
C ARG A 405 -4.68 -13.86 -22.79
N VAL A 406 -4.83 -14.08 -21.49
CA VAL A 406 -3.96 -13.45 -20.47
C VAL A 406 -2.52 -13.90 -20.64
N LEU A 407 -2.26 -15.21 -20.78
CA LEU A 407 -0.91 -15.74 -21.00
C LEU A 407 -0.28 -15.17 -22.28
N SER A 408 -1.04 -15.11 -23.39
CA SER A 408 -0.57 -14.52 -24.65
C SER A 408 -0.22 -13.03 -24.49
N ALA A 409 -1.11 -12.27 -23.87
CA ALA A 409 -0.92 -10.83 -23.68
C ALA A 409 0.27 -10.50 -22.75
N VAL A 410 0.46 -11.30 -21.71
CA VAL A 410 1.58 -11.12 -20.76
C VAL A 410 2.91 -11.52 -21.42
N ASN A 411 2.94 -12.67 -22.12
CA ASN A 411 4.16 -13.09 -22.82
C ASN A 411 4.60 -12.06 -23.88
N ALA A 412 3.68 -11.42 -24.58
CA ALA A 412 3.98 -10.38 -25.55
C ALA A 412 4.57 -9.10 -24.93
N LYS A 413 4.36 -8.89 -23.62
CA LYS A 413 4.88 -7.74 -22.87
C LYS A 413 6.21 -8.02 -22.16
N LEU A 414 6.66 -9.28 -22.08
CA LEU A 414 7.91 -9.62 -21.41
C LEU A 414 9.07 -8.92 -22.14
N PRO A 415 9.88 -8.10 -21.43
CA PRO A 415 11.07 -7.51 -22.05
C PRO A 415 12.09 -8.57 -22.44
N ALA A 416 12.90 -8.25 -23.45
CA ALA A 416 14.02 -9.11 -23.83
C ALA A 416 14.96 -9.33 -22.61
N GLY A 417 15.31 -10.60 -22.37
CA GLY A 417 16.16 -10.97 -21.22
C GLY A 417 15.43 -10.99 -19.87
N PHE A 418 14.09 -10.98 -19.85
CA PHE A 418 13.35 -11.20 -18.60
C PHE A 418 13.72 -12.56 -17.99
N PRO A 419 13.98 -12.62 -16.65
CA PRO A 419 14.47 -13.85 -16.02
C PRO A 419 13.46 -15.01 -16.12
N ALA A 420 13.84 -16.09 -16.79
CA ALA A 420 12.99 -17.28 -16.93
C ALA A 420 12.70 -17.95 -15.57
N GLU A 421 13.62 -17.84 -14.62
CA GLU A 421 13.45 -18.32 -13.24
C GLU A 421 12.34 -17.55 -12.48
N VAL A 422 11.84 -16.42 -13.00
CA VAL A 422 10.69 -15.69 -12.47
C VAL A 422 9.45 -15.96 -13.32
N SER A 423 9.53 -15.78 -14.65
CA SER A 423 8.37 -15.93 -15.54
C SER A 423 7.81 -17.33 -15.56
N ASP A 424 8.67 -18.33 -15.73
CA ASP A 424 8.22 -19.71 -15.94
C ASP A 424 7.49 -20.28 -14.73
N PRO A 425 8.02 -20.16 -13.47
CA PRO A 425 7.28 -20.62 -12.31
C PRO A 425 5.96 -19.89 -12.09
N ILE A 426 5.89 -18.57 -12.34
CA ILE A 426 4.66 -17.79 -12.13
C ILE A 426 3.60 -18.18 -13.17
N LEU A 427 3.95 -18.21 -14.47
CA LEU A 427 3.01 -18.52 -15.52
C LEU A 427 2.57 -19.99 -15.48
N HIS A 428 3.50 -20.92 -15.23
CA HIS A 428 3.17 -22.33 -15.04
C HIS A 428 2.32 -22.57 -13.79
N GLY A 429 2.68 -21.96 -12.68
CA GLY A 429 1.92 -22.04 -11.44
C GLY A 429 0.50 -21.51 -11.59
N LEU A 430 0.33 -20.35 -12.24
CA LEU A 430 -0.98 -19.78 -12.57
C LEU A 430 -1.81 -20.74 -13.43
N GLN A 431 -1.21 -21.29 -14.50
CA GLN A 431 -1.87 -22.24 -15.41
C GLN A 431 -2.28 -23.51 -14.67
N SER A 432 -1.40 -24.08 -13.88
CA SER A 432 -1.65 -25.28 -13.07
C SER A 432 -2.79 -25.06 -12.06
N GLN A 433 -2.77 -23.92 -11.37
CA GLN A 433 -3.75 -23.59 -10.35
C GLN A 433 -5.15 -23.32 -10.94
N ILE A 434 -5.22 -22.64 -12.08
CA ILE A 434 -6.49 -22.45 -12.83
C ILE A 434 -6.99 -23.79 -13.37
N GLY A 435 -6.11 -24.65 -13.89
CA GLY A 435 -6.49 -26.01 -14.32
C GLY A 435 -7.07 -26.84 -13.17
N ALA A 436 -6.44 -26.79 -12.00
CA ALA A 436 -6.96 -27.43 -10.80
C ALA A 436 -8.32 -26.84 -10.37
N LEU A 437 -8.47 -25.51 -10.40
CA LEU A 437 -9.74 -24.84 -10.08
C LEU A 437 -10.87 -25.24 -11.04
N ALA A 438 -10.58 -25.38 -12.34
CA ALA A 438 -11.54 -25.81 -13.37
C ALA A 438 -12.00 -27.25 -13.15
N ALA A 439 -11.11 -28.14 -12.71
CA ALA A 439 -11.42 -29.53 -12.43
C ALA A 439 -12.21 -29.74 -11.11
N MET A 440 -12.25 -28.73 -10.23
CA MET A 440 -12.99 -28.83 -8.95
C MET A 440 -14.50 -28.70 -9.18
N PRO A 441 -15.35 -29.50 -8.48
CA PRO A 441 -16.79 -29.28 -8.50
C PRO A 441 -17.15 -27.93 -7.89
N SER A 442 -18.13 -27.24 -8.49
CA SER A 442 -18.63 -25.95 -7.98
C SER A 442 -19.21 -26.05 -6.56
N GLY A 443 -19.69 -27.23 -6.18
CA GLY A 443 -20.38 -27.46 -4.91
C GLY A 443 -21.76 -26.79 -4.84
N LEU A 444 -22.27 -26.34 -6.00
CA LEU A 444 -23.65 -25.93 -6.13
C LEU A 444 -24.46 -27.21 -6.23
N ALA A 445 -25.41 -27.40 -5.29
CA ALA A 445 -26.41 -28.43 -5.45
C ALA A 445 -27.20 -28.15 -6.73
N GLY A 446 -27.26 -29.13 -7.63
CA GLY A 446 -28.04 -29.05 -8.85
C GLY A 446 -29.53 -28.87 -8.56
#